data_1cbd84d2ddeb500f9858ab0e8022c3d8
#
_entry.id   1cbd84d2ddeb500f9858ab0e8022c3d8
#
_cell.length_a   1.000
_cell.length_b   1.000
_cell.length_c   1.000
_cell.angle_alpha   90.00
_cell.angle_beta   90.00
_cell.angle_gamma   90.00
#
_symmetry.space_group_name_H-M   'P 1'
#
loop_
_entity.id
_entity.type
_entity.pdbx_description
1 polymer ?
#
loop_
_entity_poly.entity_id
_entity_poly.type
_entity_poly.pdbx_seq_one_letter_code
_entity_poly.pdbx_strand_id
1 'polypeptide(L)'
;MAKMTGRVLVVAGSDSGGGAGIQADIKAITALGGFAMTAITALTAQNTQGVHGIHDVPADFVAEQMRVVLEDIGADCIKIGMLHRADIIETVVETLAELAPGVPIVADPVMVAKGGASLLAEAAADALKIVLIPAAHVITPNLPEAEVLIGQSISNAADMDAALD
;
A
#
# COMPACT_ATOMS: atom_id res chain seq x y z
N MET A 1 17.27 20.69 -16.65
CA MET A 1 16.35 20.01 -15.72
C MET A 1 16.54 18.51 -15.89
N ALA A 2 16.69 17.75 -14.81
CA ALA A 2 16.69 16.29 -14.89
C ALA A 2 15.33 15.85 -15.46
N LYS A 3 15.33 14.86 -16.37
CA LYS A 3 14.10 14.32 -16.94
C LYS A 3 13.41 13.53 -15.83
N MET A 4 12.16 13.85 -15.54
CA MET A 4 11.32 13.08 -14.61
C MET A 4 11.16 11.66 -15.13
N THR A 5 11.38 10.65 -14.27
CA THR A 5 11.37 9.23 -14.65
C THR A 5 9.99 8.61 -14.66
N GLY A 6 9.05 9.18 -13.93
CA GLY A 6 7.66 8.71 -13.87
C GLY A 6 6.89 9.37 -12.73
N ARG A 7 5.56 9.28 -12.80
CA ARG A 7 4.60 9.75 -11.79
C ARG A 7 4.07 8.55 -11.04
N VAL A 8 4.21 8.56 -9.73
CA VAL A 8 3.76 7.44 -8.88
C VAL A 8 2.73 7.96 -7.90
N LEU A 9 1.52 7.43 -7.95
CA LEU A 9 0.52 7.64 -6.91
C LEU A 9 0.73 6.61 -5.79
N VAL A 10 1.04 7.08 -4.61
CA VAL A 10 1.16 6.28 -3.39
C VAL A 10 -0.16 6.33 -2.62
N VAL A 11 -0.79 5.19 -2.43
CA VAL A 11 -2.01 5.03 -1.62
C VAL A 11 -1.62 4.26 -0.36
N ALA A 12 -1.45 4.98 0.75
CA ALA A 12 -0.93 4.38 1.99
C ALA A 12 -1.18 5.26 3.23
N GLY A 13 -0.91 4.70 4.39
CA GLY A 13 -0.90 5.44 5.65
C GLY A 13 0.27 6.40 5.76
N SER A 14 0.10 7.42 6.62
CA SER A 14 1.11 8.42 6.94
C SER A 14 1.84 8.03 8.24
N ASP A 15 3.16 7.90 8.20
CA ASP A 15 4.02 7.70 9.37
C ASP A 15 4.58 9.04 9.87
N SER A 16 4.13 9.50 11.05
CA SER A 16 4.63 10.74 11.66
C SER A 16 6.13 10.71 11.99
N GLY A 17 6.71 9.51 12.19
CA GLY A 17 8.15 9.32 12.38
C GLY A 17 8.96 9.42 11.08
N GLY A 18 8.32 9.33 9.93
CA GLY A 18 8.91 9.52 8.61
C GLY A 18 9.78 8.37 8.09
N GLY A 19 9.75 7.21 8.75
CA GLY A 19 10.54 6.03 8.39
C GLY A 19 9.80 4.98 7.56
N ALA A 20 8.48 5.11 7.47
CA ALA A 20 7.59 4.21 6.74
C ALA A 20 6.49 5.00 6.01
N GLY A 21 5.46 4.31 5.51
CA GLY A 21 4.30 4.90 4.89
C GLY A 21 4.63 5.85 3.73
N ILE A 22 3.71 6.78 3.47
CA ILE A 22 3.88 7.75 2.37
C ILE A 22 5.19 8.54 2.46
N GLN A 23 5.71 8.79 3.67
CA GLN A 23 6.94 9.56 3.85
C GLN A 23 8.17 8.81 3.33
N ALA A 24 8.25 7.50 3.57
CA ALA A 24 9.31 6.66 3.02
C ALA A 24 9.19 6.54 1.50
N ASP A 25 7.97 6.33 1.01
CA ASP A 25 7.69 6.19 -0.41
C ASP A 25 8.03 7.47 -1.20
N ILE A 26 7.63 8.65 -0.70
CA ILE A 26 7.98 9.95 -1.31
C ILE A 26 9.50 10.11 -1.40
N LYS A 27 10.23 9.80 -0.31
CA LYS A 27 11.70 9.90 -0.29
C LYS A 27 12.33 8.97 -1.31
N ALA A 28 11.88 7.72 -1.40
CA ALA A 28 12.42 6.73 -2.33
C ALA A 28 12.15 7.13 -3.79
N ILE A 29 10.90 7.47 -4.12
CA ILE A 29 10.48 7.87 -5.46
C ILE A 29 11.26 9.13 -5.90
N THR A 30 11.36 10.14 -5.01
CA THR A 30 12.08 11.38 -5.31
C THR A 30 13.57 11.14 -5.50
N ALA A 31 14.20 10.29 -4.68
CA ALA A 31 15.61 9.92 -4.82
C ALA A 31 15.90 9.21 -6.15
N LEU A 32 14.92 8.49 -6.70
CA LEU A 32 14.99 7.83 -8.01
C LEU A 32 14.61 8.75 -9.18
N GLY A 33 14.32 10.02 -8.93
CA GLY A 33 13.97 11.00 -9.95
C GLY A 33 12.50 10.98 -10.39
N GLY A 34 11.64 10.26 -9.67
CA GLY A 34 10.20 10.22 -9.90
C GLY A 34 9.45 11.38 -9.24
N PHE A 35 8.20 11.56 -9.63
CA PHE A 35 7.26 12.48 -9.03
C PHE A 35 6.27 11.68 -8.16
N ALA A 36 6.30 11.90 -6.84
CA ALA A 36 5.45 11.22 -5.90
C ALA A 36 4.19 12.04 -5.61
N MET A 37 3.03 11.40 -5.75
CA MET A 37 1.72 11.90 -5.34
C MET A 37 1.17 10.98 -4.26
N THR A 38 0.22 11.44 -3.45
CA THR A 38 -0.28 10.62 -2.33
C THR A 38 -1.80 10.68 -2.21
N ALA A 39 -2.39 9.54 -1.82
CA ALA A 39 -3.71 9.44 -1.21
C ALA A 39 -3.54 8.78 0.16
N ILE A 40 -3.89 9.49 1.23
CA ILE A 40 -3.64 9.05 2.60
C ILE A 40 -4.83 8.23 3.09
N THR A 41 -4.56 7.00 3.53
CA THR A 41 -5.59 6.07 4.03
C THR A 41 -5.81 6.17 5.53
N ALA A 42 -4.75 6.49 6.28
CA ALA A 42 -4.80 6.72 7.72
C ALA A 42 -3.62 7.61 8.16
N LEU A 43 -3.80 8.31 9.27
CA LEU A 43 -2.73 9.01 9.97
C LEU A 43 -2.27 8.15 11.16
N THR A 44 -0.98 7.99 11.37
CA THR A 44 -0.47 7.32 12.57
C THR A 44 0.25 8.27 13.50
N ALA A 45 0.06 8.09 14.81
CA ALA A 45 0.95 8.60 15.83
C ALA A 45 2.04 7.54 16.02
N GLN A 46 3.15 7.68 15.31
CA GLN A 46 4.18 6.64 15.19
C GLN A 46 5.58 7.23 15.37
N ASN A 47 6.48 6.46 15.96
CA ASN A 47 7.89 6.75 16.10
C ASN A 47 8.72 5.47 15.87
N THR A 48 10.04 5.51 16.18
CA THR A 48 10.95 4.36 16.01
C THR A 48 10.68 3.20 16.98
N GLN A 49 9.88 3.41 18.00
CA GLN A 49 9.53 2.40 19.00
C GLN A 49 8.22 1.69 18.69
N GLY A 50 7.29 2.32 17.94
CA GLY A 50 6.02 1.70 17.59
C GLY A 50 4.95 2.67 17.10
N VAL A 51 3.76 2.09 16.87
CA VAL A 51 2.53 2.79 16.52
C VAL A 51 1.72 2.98 17.80
N HIS A 52 1.44 4.22 18.17
CA HIS A 52 0.74 4.60 19.40
C HIS A 52 -0.73 4.96 19.15
N GLY A 53 -1.11 5.24 17.91
CA GLY A 53 -2.48 5.55 17.51
C GLY A 53 -2.63 5.56 16.01
N ILE A 54 -3.85 5.24 15.56
CA ILE A 54 -4.25 5.27 14.15
C ILE A 54 -5.53 6.10 14.06
N HIS A 55 -5.57 7.02 13.11
CA HIS A 55 -6.76 7.78 12.76
C HIS A 55 -7.08 7.54 11.30
N ASP A 56 -8.19 6.84 11.06
CA ASP A 56 -8.61 6.47 9.71
C ASP A 56 -9.11 7.68 8.93
N VAL A 57 -8.77 7.71 7.66
CA VAL A 57 -9.39 8.61 6.69
C VAL A 57 -10.65 7.92 6.15
N PRO A 58 -11.79 8.60 6.05
CA PRO A 58 -13.01 8.03 5.46
C PRO A 58 -12.79 7.55 4.03
N ALA A 59 -13.40 6.42 3.66
CA ALA A 59 -13.18 5.77 2.36
C ALA A 59 -13.55 6.68 1.17
N ASP A 60 -14.65 7.41 1.28
CA ASP A 60 -15.08 8.40 0.29
C ASP A 60 -14.03 9.52 0.10
N PHE A 61 -13.37 9.95 1.17
CA PHE A 61 -12.31 10.95 1.07
C PHE A 61 -11.00 10.37 0.52
N VAL A 62 -10.72 9.08 0.75
CA VAL A 62 -9.60 8.40 0.07
C VAL A 62 -9.84 8.35 -1.44
N ALA A 63 -11.05 7.96 -1.87
CA ALA A 63 -11.43 7.98 -3.27
C ALA A 63 -11.31 9.38 -3.89
N GLU A 64 -11.75 10.41 -3.17
CA GLU A 64 -11.66 11.80 -3.64
C GLU A 64 -10.21 12.27 -3.80
N GLN A 65 -9.30 11.93 -2.86
CA GLN A 65 -7.87 12.22 -3.02
C GLN A 65 -7.30 11.55 -4.29
N MET A 66 -7.66 10.31 -4.55
CA MET A 66 -7.22 9.59 -5.74
C MET A 66 -7.79 10.24 -7.01
N ARG A 67 -9.08 10.56 -7.03
CA ARG A 67 -9.78 11.15 -8.15
C ARG A 67 -9.14 12.46 -8.61
N VAL A 68 -8.99 13.43 -7.72
CA VAL A 68 -8.43 14.74 -8.07
C VAL A 68 -7.00 14.66 -8.60
N VAL A 69 -6.21 13.70 -8.11
CA VAL A 69 -4.84 13.50 -8.57
C VAL A 69 -4.80 12.78 -9.93
N LEU A 70 -5.60 11.73 -10.10
CA LEU A 70 -5.61 10.93 -11.32
C LEU A 70 -6.22 11.69 -12.50
N GLU A 71 -7.26 12.48 -12.29
CA GLU A 71 -7.91 13.28 -13.33
C GLU A 71 -7.05 14.45 -13.82
N ASP A 72 -6.26 15.08 -12.95
CA ASP A 72 -5.41 16.23 -13.30
C ASP A 72 -4.00 15.81 -13.75
N ILE A 73 -3.32 15.02 -12.92
CA ILE A 73 -1.91 14.68 -13.12
C ILE A 73 -1.76 13.33 -13.83
N GLY A 74 -2.61 12.36 -13.49
CA GLY A 74 -2.48 10.96 -13.87
C GLY A 74 -1.34 10.26 -13.12
N ALA A 75 -1.15 8.96 -13.39
CA ALA A 75 -0.07 8.17 -12.81
C ALA A 75 0.49 7.19 -13.84
N ASP A 76 1.80 6.93 -13.77
CA ASP A 76 2.50 5.92 -14.58
C ASP A 76 2.65 4.59 -13.80
N CYS A 77 2.49 4.64 -12.47
CA CYS A 77 2.45 3.50 -11.57
C CYS A 77 1.68 3.86 -10.29
N ILE A 78 1.02 2.88 -9.71
CA ILE A 78 0.38 2.99 -8.40
C ILE A 78 1.19 2.15 -7.40
N LYS A 79 1.55 2.72 -6.25
CA LYS A 79 2.08 1.97 -5.10
C LYS A 79 1.05 1.94 -4.01
N ILE A 80 0.69 0.77 -3.56
CA ILE A 80 -0.23 0.56 -2.44
C ILE A 80 0.58 0.07 -1.23
N GLY A 81 0.36 0.71 -0.08
CA GLY A 81 0.90 0.29 1.21
C GLY A 81 -0.22 -0.05 2.20
N MET A 82 -0.11 0.43 3.44
CA MET A 82 -1.09 0.16 4.48
C MET A 82 -2.46 0.74 4.15
N LEU A 83 -3.48 -0.11 4.04
CA LEU A 83 -4.88 0.28 3.81
C LEU A 83 -5.75 0.17 5.08
N HIS A 84 -5.34 -0.65 6.06
CA HIS A 84 -5.92 -0.83 7.39
C HIS A 84 -7.29 -1.53 7.42
N ARG A 85 -8.27 -1.16 6.57
CA ARG A 85 -9.67 -1.60 6.61
C ARG A 85 -10.15 -2.17 5.29
N ALA A 86 -11.14 -3.08 5.34
CA ALA A 86 -11.70 -3.73 4.15
C ALA A 86 -12.39 -2.72 3.20
N ASP A 87 -13.19 -1.81 3.74
CA ASP A 87 -13.87 -0.78 2.94
C ASP A 87 -12.89 0.16 2.22
N ILE A 88 -11.73 0.45 2.81
CA ILE A 88 -10.65 1.20 2.14
C ILE A 88 -10.06 0.37 1.00
N ILE A 89 -9.81 -0.92 1.21
CA ILE A 89 -9.28 -1.82 0.17
C ILE A 89 -10.23 -1.86 -1.04
N GLU A 90 -11.50 -2.10 -0.80
CA GLU A 90 -12.53 -2.15 -1.83
C GLU A 90 -12.62 -0.83 -2.59
N THR A 91 -12.74 0.28 -1.87
CA THR A 91 -12.82 1.63 -2.45
C THR A 91 -11.60 1.97 -3.31
N VAL A 92 -10.39 1.63 -2.84
CA VAL A 92 -9.15 1.89 -3.59
C VAL A 92 -9.13 1.10 -4.90
N VAL A 93 -9.45 -0.20 -4.86
CA VAL A 93 -9.44 -1.04 -6.07
C VAL A 93 -10.53 -0.60 -7.06
N GLU A 94 -11.74 -0.29 -6.60
CA GLU A 94 -12.81 0.23 -7.44
C GLU A 94 -12.42 1.57 -8.11
N THR A 95 -11.85 2.50 -7.33
CA THR A 95 -11.40 3.80 -7.85
C THR A 95 -10.29 3.64 -8.89
N LEU A 96 -9.34 2.71 -8.68
CA LEU A 96 -8.27 2.43 -9.65
C LEU A 96 -8.82 1.79 -10.93
N ALA A 97 -9.77 0.89 -10.82
CA ALA A 97 -10.41 0.27 -11.98
C ALA A 97 -11.16 1.30 -12.85
N GLU A 98 -11.77 2.30 -12.21
CA GLU A 98 -12.48 3.39 -12.90
C GLU A 98 -11.52 4.40 -13.54
N LEU A 99 -10.55 4.91 -12.78
CA LEU A 99 -9.78 6.11 -13.13
C LEU A 99 -8.37 5.86 -13.67
N ALA A 100 -7.83 4.67 -13.45
CA ALA A 100 -6.47 4.30 -13.86
C ALA A 100 -6.41 2.89 -14.49
N PRO A 101 -7.32 2.53 -15.43
CA PRO A 101 -7.34 1.20 -16.02
C PRO A 101 -6.02 0.91 -16.74
N GLY A 102 -5.40 -0.23 -16.40
CA GLY A 102 -4.14 -0.67 -17.01
C GLY A 102 -2.87 0.03 -16.48
N VAL A 103 -2.96 0.93 -15.51
CA VAL A 103 -1.79 1.46 -14.81
C VAL A 103 -1.23 0.37 -13.88
N PRO A 104 0.09 0.05 -13.93
CA PRO A 104 0.67 -0.97 -13.09
C PRO A 104 0.50 -0.68 -11.60
N ILE A 105 0.10 -1.70 -10.83
CA ILE A 105 -0.09 -1.64 -9.38
C ILE A 105 0.97 -2.49 -8.69
N VAL A 106 1.74 -1.87 -7.80
CA VAL A 106 2.67 -2.54 -6.88
C VAL A 106 2.06 -2.49 -5.49
N ALA A 107 1.68 -3.63 -4.93
CA ALA A 107 1.04 -3.72 -3.62
C ALA A 107 1.99 -4.33 -2.58
N ASP A 108 2.23 -3.58 -1.52
CA ASP A 108 2.90 -4.03 -0.31
C ASP A 108 1.80 -4.42 0.71
N PRO A 109 1.61 -5.72 0.97
CA PRO A 109 0.48 -6.22 1.76
C PRO A 109 0.73 -6.03 3.27
N VAL A 110 0.93 -4.80 3.70
CA VAL A 110 1.27 -4.44 5.08
C VAL A 110 0.21 -4.92 6.06
N MET A 111 0.58 -5.87 6.93
CA MET A 111 -0.32 -6.45 7.94
C MET A 111 0.07 -6.06 9.37
N VAL A 112 1.38 -5.96 9.64
CA VAL A 112 1.92 -5.75 10.98
C VAL A 112 3.01 -4.68 10.95
N ALA A 113 2.97 -3.75 11.93
CA ALA A 113 4.02 -2.77 12.08
C ALA A 113 5.32 -3.42 12.57
N LYS A 114 6.46 -2.76 12.30
CA LYS A 114 7.76 -3.09 12.87
C LYS A 114 7.73 -2.85 14.38
N GLY A 115 7.35 -3.84 15.15
CA GLY A 115 7.08 -3.74 16.60
C GLY A 115 5.87 -4.55 17.03
N GLY A 116 5.23 -5.26 16.05
CA GLY A 116 4.18 -6.24 16.33
C GLY A 116 2.76 -5.68 16.44
N ALA A 117 2.56 -4.37 16.30
CA ALA A 117 1.21 -3.81 16.27
C ALA A 117 0.51 -4.22 14.97
N SER A 118 -0.72 -4.77 15.07
CA SER A 118 -1.53 -5.06 13.88
C SER A 118 -1.91 -3.76 13.17
N LEU A 119 -1.56 -3.67 11.90
CA LEU A 119 -1.90 -2.54 11.01
C LEU A 119 -3.05 -2.88 10.07
N LEU A 120 -3.46 -4.14 10.04
CA LEU A 120 -4.59 -4.61 9.28
C LEU A 120 -5.68 -5.06 10.27
N ALA A 121 -6.89 -4.54 10.13
CA ALA A 121 -8.02 -5.04 10.88
C ALA A 121 -8.28 -6.51 10.48
N GLU A 122 -8.67 -7.35 11.43
CA GLU A 122 -8.86 -8.80 11.19
C GLU A 122 -9.79 -9.07 9.99
N ALA A 123 -10.89 -8.31 9.89
CA ALA A 123 -11.82 -8.41 8.78
C ALA A 123 -11.26 -7.94 7.41
N ALA A 124 -10.11 -7.25 7.39
CA ALA A 124 -9.52 -6.74 6.15
C ALA A 124 -8.58 -7.75 5.47
N ALA A 125 -8.19 -8.82 6.17
CA ALA A 125 -7.29 -9.83 5.60
C ALA A 125 -7.91 -10.55 4.39
N ASP A 126 -9.21 -10.82 4.43
CA ASP A 126 -9.93 -11.44 3.33
C ASP A 126 -10.06 -10.48 2.13
N ALA A 127 -10.39 -9.21 2.37
CA ALA A 127 -10.45 -8.20 1.32
C ALA A 127 -9.09 -8.01 0.65
N LEU A 128 -8.00 -8.05 1.41
CA LEU A 128 -6.65 -8.00 0.87
C LEU A 128 -6.38 -9.17 -0.10
N LYS A 129 -6.72 -10.41 0.31
CA LYS A 129 -6.51 -11.61 -0.52
C LYS A 129 -7.43 -11.68 -1.74
N ILE A 130 -8.71 -11.30 -1.59
CA ILE A 130 -9.72 -11.53 -2.62
C ILE A 130 -9.86 -10.32 -3.57
N VAL A 131 -9.56 -9.11 -3.08
CA VAL A 131 -9.79 -7.88 -3.86
C VAL A 131 -8.46 -7.26 -4.29
N LEU A 132 -7.51 -6.99 -3.36
CA LEU A 132 -6.31 -6.24 -3.69
C LEU A 132 -5.28 -7.08 -4.46
N ILE A 133 -4.98 -8.30 -3.99
CA ILE A 133 -3.93 -9.14 -4.61
C ILE A 133 -4.25 -9.46 -6.07
N PRO A 134 -5.50 -9.85 -6.45
CA PRO A 134 -5.83 -10.08 -7.85
C PRO A 134 -5.75 -8.83 -8.74
N ALA A 135 -5.87 -7.64 -8.17
CA ALA A 135 -5.74 -6.38 -8.89
C ALA A 135 -4.27 -5.93 -9.05
N ALA A 136 -3.36 -6.44 -8.23
CA ALA A 136 -1.95 -6.06 -8.24
C ALA A 136 -1.18 -6.75 -9.38
N HIS A 137 -0.24 -6.00 -9.99
CA HIS A 137 0.70 -6.54 -10.96
C HIS A 137 1.95 -7.14 -10.29
N VAL A 138 2.31 -6.59 -9.14
CA VAL A 138 3.42 -7.05 -8.30
C VAL A 138 2.99 -6.93 -6.85
N ILE A 139 3.29 -7.96 -6.05
CA ILE A 139 3.17 -7.91 -4.59
C ILE A 139 4.54 -8.06 -3.94
N THR A 140 4.76 -7.41 -2.81
CA THR A 140 6.06 -7.38 -2.11
C THR A 140 5.94 -7.84 -0.65
N PRO A 141 5.37 -9.03 -0.37
CA PRO A 141 5.21 -9.50 0.99
C PRO A 141 6.57 -9.81 1.63
N ASN A 142 6.74 -9.47 2.89
CA ASN A 142 7.78 -10.05 3.72
C ASN A 142 7.41 -11.51 4.09
N LEU A 143 8.34 -12.25 4.71
CA LEU A 143 8.14 -13.67 4.99
C LEU A 143 6.89 -13.95 5.86
N PRO A 144 6.65 -13.26 6.99
CA PRO A 144 5.42 -13.41 7.76
C PRO A 144 4.15 -13.08 6.98
N GLU A 145 4.17 -12.07 6.12
CA GLU A 145 3.03 -11.71 5.26
C GLU A 145 2.77 -12.78 4.21
N ALA A 146 3.82 -13.33 3.59
CA ALA A 146 3.70 -14.43 2.65
C ALA A 146 3.06 -15.67 3.32
N GLU A 147 3.50 -16.04 4.53
CA GLU A 147 2.91 -17.14 5.31
C GLU A 147 1.41 -16.93 5.56
N VAL A 148 1.01 -15.71 5.91
CA VAL A 148 -0.42 -15.38 6.10
C VAL A 148 -1.20 -15.48 4.78
N LEU A 149 -0.61 -15.04 3.67
CA LEU A 149 -1.26 -15.07 2.36
C LEU A 149 -1.51 -16.50 1.88
N ILE A 150 -0.50 -17.38 1.99
CA ILE A 150 -0.62 -18.78 1.54
C ILE A 150 -1.23 -19.71 2.60
N GLY A 151 -1.32 -19.26 3.86
CA GLY A 151 -1.84 -20.07 4.98
C GLY A 151 -0.90 -21.20 5.41
N GLN A 152 0.39 -21.11 5.14
CA GLN A 152 1.41 -22.11 5.43
C GLN A 152 2.69 -21.44 5.93
N SER A 153 3.47 -22.15 6.77
CA SER A 153 4.78 -21.67 7.22
C SER A 153 5.85 -21.88 6.17
N ILE A 154 6.74 -20.92 6.05
CA ILE A 154 7.89 -20.94 5.13
C ILE A 154 9.16 -21.10 5.96
N SER A 155 9.78 -22.29 5.95
CA SER A 155 10.92 -22.62 6.79
C SER A 155 12.25 -22.76 6.01
N ASN A 156 12.17 -22.85 4.70
CA ASN A 156 13.34 -23.08 3.82
C ASN A 156 13.07 -22.54 2.39
N ALA A 157 14.08 -22.59 1.54
CA ALA A 157 14.01 -22.09 0.16
C ALA A 157 12.98 -22.83 -0.71
N ALA A 158 12.80 -24.15 -0.49
CA ALA A 158 11.82 -24.93 -1.26
C ALA A 158 10.37 -24.52 -0.92
N ASP A 159 10.12 -24.17 0.35
CA ASP A 159 8.82 -23.63 0.77
C ASP A 159 8.57 -22.24 0.14
N MET A 160 9.64 -21.43 0.00
CA MET A 160 9.55 -20.13 -0.69
C MET A 160 9.22 -20.30 -2.17
N ASP A 161 9.86 -21.24 -2.86
CA ASP A 161 9.57 -21.52 -4.27
C ASP A 161 8.13 -21.99 -4.45
N ALA A 162 7.64 -22.87 -3.55
CA ALA A 162 6.25 -23.33 -3.56
C ALA A 162 5.21 -22.24 -3.24
N ALA A 163 5.62 -21.17 -2.57
CA ALA A 163 4.75 -20.02 -2.25
C ALA A 163 4.55 -19.06 -3.44
N LEU A 164 5.30 -19.24 -4.54
CA LEU A 164 5.20 -18.42 -5.75
C LEU A 164 4.18 -18.94 -6.76
N ASP A 165 3.73 -20.20 -6.60
CA ASP A 165 2.74 -20.88 -7.44
C ASP A 165 1.30 -20.65 -6.93
#